data_587f535737bb1ab977824fc24cde4bf4
#
_entry.id   587f535737bb1ab977824fc24cde4bf4
#
_cell.length_a   1.000
_cell.length_b   1.000
_cell.length_c   1.000
_cell.angle_alpha   90.00
_cell.angle_beta   90.00
_cell.angle_gamma   90.00
#
_symmetry.space_group_name_H-M   'P 1'
#
loop_
_entity.id
_entity.type
_entity.pdbx_description
1 polymer ?
#
loop_
_entity_poly.entity_id
_entity_poly.type
_entity_poly.pdbx_seq_one_letter_code
_entity_poly.pdbx_strand_id
1 'polypeptide(L)'
;MSIEAPVSRFRKNNLKIYIAVCIVATLWLGYDGYFNKKFREGHTGADGKADSTLAFNQKAPLFFVGAAVLFGVYLGMIRNKKLVADENELVIGGKKKIAYISIEKIDKTHFSSKGHFIITYKDEGGNEVNWKAGNKDYDNLAAILDQLVAKIS
;
A
#
# COMPACT_ATOMS: atom_id res chain seq x y z
N MET A 1 -20.27 -15.99 -13.81
CA MET A 1 -19.22 -15.17 -14.46
C MET A 1 -18.54 -14.37 -13.38
N SER A 2 -17.22 -14.54 -13.18
CA SER A 2 -16.48 -13.84 -12.12
C SER A 2 -15.99 -12.48 -12.63
N ILE A 3 -16.09 -11.44 -11.80
CA ILE A 3 -15.54 -10.10 -12.06
C ILE A 3 -14.32 -9.89 -11.18
N GLU A 4 -13.24 -9.36 -11.76
CA GLU A 4 -11.98 -9.13 -11.08
C GLU A 4 -11.65 -7.64 -10.97
N ALA A 5 -11.16 -7.25 -9.79
CA ALA A 5 -10.61 -5.94 -9.52
C ALA A 5 -9.17 -6.10 -8.97
N PRO A 6 -8.15 -5.90 -9.80
CA PRO A 6 -6.75 -5.98 -9.36
C PRO A 6 -6.41 -4.84 -8.41
N VAL A 7 -5.35 -5.01 -7.61
CA VAL A 7 -4.80 -3.90 -6.81
C VAL A 7 -4.50 -2.71 -7.70
N SER A 8 -4.93 -1.53 -7.26
CA SER A 8 -4.96 -0.32 -8.08
C SER A 8 -3.57 0.09 -8.59
N ARG A 9 -3.55 0.66 -9.78
CA ARG A 9 -2.33 1.28 -10.35
C ARG A 9 -1.84 2.42 -9.47
N PHE A 10 -2.75 3.18 -8.88
CA PHE A 10 -2.42 4.26 -7.94
C PHE A 10 -1.58 3.75 -6.77
N ARG A 11 -2.02 2.70 -6.08
CA ARG A 11 -1.30 2.10 -4.96
C ARG A 11 0.07 1.54 -5.36
N LYS A 12 0.13 0.83 -6.48
CA LYS A 12 1.40 0.30 -7.02
C LYS A 12 2.38 1.39 -7.43
N ASN A 13 1.90 2.47 -8.05
CA ASN A 13 2.75 3.59 -8.47
C ASN A 13 3.27 4.39 -7.28
N ASN A 14 2.45 4.64 -6.26
CA ASN A 14 2.92 5.30 -5.04
C ASN A 14 4.06 4.53 -4.36
N LEU A 15 3.96 3.20 -4.28
CA LEU A 15 5.05 2.38 -3.73
C LEU A 15 6.33 2.49 -4.55
N LYS A 16 6.24 2.51 -5.90
CA LYS A 16 7.40 2.73 -6.77
C LYS A 16 8.03 4.11 -6.54
N ILE A 17 7.20 5.14 -6.35
CA ILE A 17 7.68 6.50 -6.04
C ILE A 17 8.42 6.50 -4.69
N TYR A 18 7.88 5.87 -3.64
CA TYR A 18 8.55 5.79 -2.34
C TYR A 18 9.89 5.05 -2.44
N ILE A 19 9.97 3.96 -3.20
CA ILE A 19 11.23 3.26 -3.46
C ILE A 19 12.22 4.19 -4.15
N ALA A 20 11.79 4.91 -5.21
CA ALA A 20 12.65 5.83 -5.94
C ALA A 20 13.17 6.97 -5.04
N VAL A 21 12.31 7.55 -4.21
CA VAL A 21 12.70 8.60 -3.23
C VAL A 21 13.74 8.05 -2.24
N CYS A 22 13.54 6.85 -1.72
CA CYS A 22 14.50 6.22 -0.81
C CYS A 22 15.86 5.99 -1.49
N ILE A 23 15.88 5.55 -2.76
CA ILE A 23 17.12 5.35 -3.52
C ILE A 23 17.84 6.68 -3.75
N VAL A 24 17.13 7.72 -4.18
CA VAL A 24 17.72 9.06 -4.40
C VAL A 24 18.28 9.61 -3.08
N ALA A 25 17.54 9.50 -1.98
CA ALA A 25 18.01 9.94 -0.67
C ALA A 25 19.26 9.17 -0.21
N THR A 26 19.29 7.85 -0.44
CA THR A 26 20.47 7.01 -0.14
C THR A 26 21.69 7.48 -0.89
N LEU A 27 21.57 7.71 -2.21
CA LEU A 27 22.68 8.13 -3.05
C LEU A 27 23.17 9.52 -2.67
N TRP A 28 22.27 10.48 -2.46
CA TRP A 28 22.63 11.84 -2.09
C TRP A 28 23.32 11.91 -0.73
N LEU A 29 22.64 11.42 0.32
CA LEU A 29 23.18 11.48 1.67
C LEU A 29 24.45 10.64 1.79
N GLY A 30 24.51 9.48 1.14
CA GLY A 30 25.70 8.64 1.11
C GLY A 30 26.86 9.32 0.39
N TYR A 31 26.62 10.03 -0.71
CA TYR A 31 27.65 10.79 -1.40
C TYR A 31 28.23 11.88 -0.49
N ASP A 32 27.38 12.71 0.14
CA ASP A 32 27.84 13.77 1.04
C ASP A 32 28.51 13.19 2.30
N GLY A 33 27.99 12.10 2.83
CA GLY A 33 28.51 11.49 4.05
C GLY A 33 29.88 10.80 3.89
N TYR A 34 30.17 10.25 2.69
CA TYR A 34 31.36 9.41 2.48
C TYR A 34 32.33 9.89 1.41
N PHE A 35 31.86 10.54 0.33
CA PHE A 35 32.66 10.86 -0.84
C PHE A 35 32.91 12.37 -1.01
N ASN A 36 32.01 13.24 -0.59
CA ASN A 36 32.14 14.68 -0.73
C ASN A 36 33.10 15.25 0.32
N LYS A 37 34.38 15.40 -0.04
CA LYS A 37 35.44 15.92 0.85
C LYS A 37 35.07 17.29 1.44
N LYS A 38 34.62 18.23 0.62
CA LYS A 38 34.28 19.58 1.03
C LYS A 38 33.14 19.58 2.08
N PHE A 39 32.15 18.74 1.90
CA PHE A 39 31.04 18.58 2.83
C PHE A 39 31.56 17.99 4.16
N ARG A 40 32.37 16.93 4.09
CA ARG A 40 32.92 16.25 5.27
C ARG A 40 33.83 17.16 6.06
N GLU A 41 34.74 17.90 5.41
CA GLU A 41 35.63 18.86 6.06
C GLU A 41 34.87 20.00 6.75
N GLY A 42 33.80 20.51 6.11
CA GLY A 42 32.94 21.55 6.70
C GLY A 42 32.09 21.09 7.88
N HIS A 43 31.92 19.78 8.03
CA HIS A 43 31.10 19.15 9.10
C HIS A 43 31.92 18.23 10.03
N THR A 44 33.25 18.40 10.02
CA THR A 44 34.16 17.75 10.97
C THR A 44 34.73 18.80 11.91
N GLY A 45 34.54 18.61 13.21
CA GLY A 45 35.02 19.55 14.22
C GLY A 45 36.55 19.52 14.35
N ALA A 46 37.11 20.49 15.08
CA ALA A 46 38.56 20.58 15.35
C ALA A 46 39.08 19.37 16.11
N ASP A 47 38.22 18.63 16.79
CA ASP A 47 38.49 17.36 17.50
C ASP A 47 38.45 16.13 16.56
N GLY A 48 38.27 16.32 15.27
CA GLY A 48 38.18 15.25 14.26
C GLY A 48 36.85 14.48 14.26
N LYS A 49 35.86 14.90 15.04
CA LYS A 49 34.56 14.23 15.12
C LYS A 49 33.57 14.84 14.13
N ALA A 50 32.72 13.96 13.59
CA ALA A 50 31.60 14.39 12.77
C ALA A 50 30.57 15.14 13.62
N ASP A 51 30.08 16.27 13.10
CA ASP A 51 28.92 16.94 13.68
C ASP A 51 27.62 16.14 13.43
N SER A 52 26.50 16.64 13.93
CA SER A 52 25.19 15.98 13.78
C SER A 52 24.78 15.79 12.32
N THR A 53 25.14 16.73 11.45
CA THR A 53 24.79 16.72 10.02
C THR A 53 25.58 15.62 9.29
N LEU A 54 26.89 15.57 9.48
CA LEU A 54 27.73 14.54 8.90
C LEU A 54 27.36 13.16 9.43
N ALA A 55 27.14 13.03 10.75
CA ALA A 55 26.71 11.79 11.36
C ALA A 55 25.37 11.31 10.81
N PHE A 56 24.43 12.21 10.55
CA PHE A 56 23.15 11.90 9.90
C PHE A 56 23.37 11.38 8.46
N ASN A 57 24.16 12.11 7.64
CA ASN A 57 24.43 11.72 6.26
C ASN A 57 25.17 10.38 6.14
N GLN A 58 25.91 9.98 7.15
CA GLN A 58 26.57 8.68 7.20
C GLN A 58 25.64 7.53 7.61
N LYS A 59 24.67 7.80 8.50
CA LYS A 59 23.77 6.77 9.05
C LYS A 59 22.46 6.64 8.28
N ALA A 60 21.88 7.74 7.84
CA ALA A 60 20.57 7.77 7.18
C ALA A 60 20.48 6.89 5.90
N PRO A 61 21.53 6.78 5.05
CA PRO A 61 21.47 5.90 3.88
C PRO A 61 21.09 4.46 4.22
N LEU A 62 21.56 3.93 5.34
CA LEU A 62 21.24 2.57 5.75
C LEU A 62 19.74 2.39 6.04
N PHE A 63 19.11 3.38 6.67
CA PHE A 63 17.66 3.37 6.93
C PHE A 63 16.84 3.48 5.65
N PHE A 64 17.27 4.34 4.69
CA PHE A 64 16.59 4.47 3.40
C PHE A 64 16.72 3.22 2.54
N VAL A 65 17.85 2.53 2.55
CA VAL A 65 18.00 1.21 1.92
C VAL A 65 17.05 0.21 2.54
N GLY A 66 16.99 0.13 3.87
CA GLY A 66 16.05 -0.74 4.58
C GLY A 66 14.59 -0.45 4.21
N ALA A 67 14.20 0.83 4.18
CA ALA A 67 12.85 1.24 3.76
C ALA A 67 12.56 0.87 2.30
N ALA A 68 13.50 1.09 1.37
CA ALA A 68 13.35 0.71 -0.03
C ALA A 68 13.13 -0.79 -0.20
N VAL A 69 13.87 -1.63 0.53
CA VAL A 69 13.70 -3.09 0.53
C VAL A 69 12.31 -3.47 1.05
N LEU A 70 11.88 -2.89 2.18
CA LEU A 70 10.54 -3.17 2.74
C LEU A 70 9.42 -2.79 1.77
N PHE A 71 9.49 -1.61 1.14
CA PHE A 71 8.52 -1.21 0.12
C PHE A 71 8.57 -2.11 -1.11
N GLY A 72 9.76 -2.57 -1.53
CA GLY A 72 9.94 -3.51 -2.64
C GLY A 72 9.30 -4.86 -2.35
N VAL A 73 9.55 -5.44 -1.18
CA VAL A 73 8.93 -6.69 -0.71
C VAL A 73 7.40 -6.54 -0.66
N TYR A 74 6.91 -5.46 -0.06
CA TYR A 74 5.48 -5.19 0.02
C TYR A 74 4.84 -5.06 -1.37
N LEU A 75 5.48 -4.33 -2.30
CA LEU A 75 5.02 -4.24 -3.69
C LEU A 75 4.95 -5.62 -4.35
N GLY A 76 5.95 -6.48 -4.15
CA GLY A 76 5.95 -7.85 -4.62
C GLY A 76 4.77 -8.66 -4.07
N MET A 77 4.49 -8.52 -2.77
CA MET A 77 3.39 -9.23 -2.11
C MET A 77 1.99 -8.81 -2.61
N ILE A 78 1.80 -7.53 -2.95
CA ILE A 78 0.48 -7.04 -3.39
C ILE A 78 0.29 -7.09 -4.91
N ARG A 79 1.35 -7.24 -5.68
CA ARG A 79 1.37 -7.12 -7.14
C ARG A 79 0.29 -7.98 -7.83
N ASN A 80 0.11 -9.20 -7.37
CA ASN A 80 -0.80 -10.17 -7.96
C ASN A 80 -2.11 -10.33 -7.16
N LYS A 81 -2.31 -9.54 -6.10
CA LYS A 81 -3.56 -9.60 -5.34
C LYS A 81 -4.67 -8.92 -6.12
N LYS A 82 -5.85 -9.50 -6.02
CA LYS A 82 -7.07 -9.00 -6.64
C LYS A 82 -8.28 -9.25 -5.74
N LEU A 83 -9.32 -8.51 -5.97
CA LEU A 83 -10.65 -8.74 -5.47
C LEU A 83 -11.42 -9.48 -6.56
N VAL A 84 -12.09 -10.57 -6.24
CA VAL A 84 -12.87 -11.34 -7.20
C VAL A 84 -14.29 -11.52 -6.67
N ALA A 85 -15.25 -10.96 -7.39
CA ALA A 85 -16.67 -11.26 -7.17
C ALA A 85 -17.02 -12.50 -8.01
N ASP A 86 -17.12 -13.65 -7.35
CA ASP A 86 -17.46 -14.93 -7.96
C ASP A 86 -18.98 -15.16 -7.91
N GLU A 87 -19.44 -16.36 -8.20
CA GLU A 87 -20.88 -16.66 -8.28
C GLU A 87 -21.57 -16.59 -6.92
N ASN A 88 -20.93 -17.02 -5.85
CA ASN A 88 -21.52 -17.11 -4.50
C ASN A 88 -20.70 -16.42 -3.39
N GLU A 89 -19.52 -15.92 -3.72
CA GLU A 89 -18.61 -15.35 -2.73
C GLU A 89 -17.76 -14.21 -3.29
N LEU A 90 -17.34 -13.32 -2.40
CA LEU A 90 -16.34 -12.29 -2.67
C LEU A 90 -14.99 -12.76 -2.12
N VAL A 91 -13.99 -12.92 -2.99
CA VAL A 91 -12.64 -13.36 -2.62
C VAL A 91 -11.69 -12.17 -2.58
N ILE A 92 -11.08 -11.91 -1.42
CA ILE A 92 -10.19 -10.79 -1.18
C ILE A 92 -8.73 -11.28 -1.13
N GLY A 93 -7.92 -10.84 -2.09
CA GLY A 93 -6.48 -11.15 -2.14
C GLY A 93 -6.15 -12.62 -2.27
N GLY A 94 -7.10 -13.44 -2.72
CA GLY A 94 -6.96 -14.89 -2.89
C GLY A 94 -6.99 -15.70 -1.58
N LYS A 95 -7.28 -15.07 -0.44
CA LYS A 95 -7.26 -15.76 0.87
C LYS A 95 -8.56 -15.64 1.64
N LYS A 96 -9.08 -14.41 1.78
CA LYS A 96 -10.29 -14.16 2.54
C LYS A 96 -11.50 -14.29 1.64
N LYS A 97 -12.48 -15.09 2.07
CA LYS A 97 -13.73 -15.35 1.36
C LYS A 97 -14.90 -14.80 2.18
N ILE A 98 -15.81 -14.10 1.53
CA ILE A 98 -17.05 -13.59 2.12
C ILE A 98 -18.19 -14.17 1.28
N ALA A 99 -18.92 -15.13 1.82
CA ALA A 99 -20.10 -15.66 1.17
C ALA A 99 -21.18 -14.58 1.05
N TYR A 100 -21.86 -14.46 -0.08
CA TYR A 100 -22.90 -13.44 -0.26
C TYR A 100 -24.05 -13.56 0.75
N ILE A 101 -24.36 -14.79 1.15
CA ILE A 101 -25.39 -15.05 2.17
C ILE A 101 -25.02 -14.49 3.55
N SER A 102 -23.73 -14.26 3.83
CA SER A 102 -23.28 -13.66 5.09
C SER A 102 -23.29 -12.12 5.06
N ILE A 103 -23.50 -11.51 3.89
CA ILE A 103 -23.53 -10.07 3.74
C ILE A 103 -24.89 -9.54 4.19
N GLU A 104 -24.89 -8.70 5.21
CA GLU A 104 -26.09 -8.08 5.75
C GLU A 104 -26.39 -6.73 5.09
N LYS A 105 -25.34 -5.97 4.74
CA LYS A 105 -25.50 -4.62 4.20
C LYS A 105 -24.35 -4.24 3.29
N ILE A 106 -24.67 -3.49 2.21
CA ILE A 106 -23.71 -2.79 1.35
C ILE A 106 -24.02 -1.30 1.44
N ASP A 107 -23.12 -0.54 2.07
CA ASP A 107 -23.20 0.91 2.12
C ASP A 107 -22.40 1.53 0.97
N LYS A 108 -23.10 2.01 -0.04
CA LYS A 108 -22.55 2.68 -1.23
C LYS A 108 -22.69 4.21 -1.21
N THR A 109 -23.15 4.80 -0.10
CA THR A 109 -23.45 6.24 0.03
C THR A 109 -22.28 7.11 -0.40
N HIS A 110 -21.05 6.68 -0.10
CA HIS A 110 -19.82 7.42 -0.42
C HIS A 110 -19.11 6.95 -1.69
N PHE A 111 -19.72 6.04 -2.47
CA PHE A 111 -19.05 5.51 -3.65
C PHE A 111 -18.87 6.57 -4.74
N SER A 112 -19.91 7.33 -5.05
CA SER A 112 -19.86 8.39 -6.08
C SER A 112 -18.97 9.58 -5.68
N SER A 113 -18.94 9.95 -4.39
CA SER A 113 -18.23 11.14 -3.91
C SER A 113 -16.80 10.86 -3.47
N LYS A 114 -16.55 9.71 -2.82
CA LYS A 114 -15.25 9.36 -2.21
C LYS A 114 -14.64 8.07 -2.78
N GLY A 115 -15.31 7.41 -3.72
CA GLY A 115 -14.81 6.22 -4.40
C GLY A 115 -14.65 5.00 -3.50
N HIS A 116 -15.49 4.84 -2.47
CA HIS A 116 -15.46 3.65 -1.62
C HIS A 116 -16.86 3.21 -1.20
N PHE A 117 -17.00 1.92 -0.93
CA PHE A 117 -18.17 1.32 -0.27
C PHE A 117 -17.76 0.44 0.90
N ILE A 118 -18.71 0.13 1.78
CA ILE A 118 -18.50 -0.71 2.95
C ILE A 118 -19.45 -1.91 2.86
N ILE A 119 -18.92 -3.10 3.08
CA ILE A 119 -19.68 -4.34 3.23
C ILE A 119 -19.72 -4.70 4.70
N THR A 120 -20.92 -4.85 5.25
CA THR A 120 -21.16 -5.40 6.59
C THR A 120 -21.57 -6.86 6.41
N TYR A 121 -20.84 -7.77 7.04
CA TYR A 121 -21.09 -9.21 6.94
C TYR A 121 -20.81 -9.90 8.27
N LYS A 122 -21.38 -11.11 8.46
CA LYS A 122 -21.05 -11.98 9.59
C LYS A 122 -19.86 -12.87 9.25
N ASP A 123 -18.86 -12.91 10.15
CA ASP A 123 -17.75 -13.84 10.08
C ASP A 123 -18.16 -15.26 10.51
N GLU A 124 -17.22 -16.21 10.43
CA GLU A 124 -17.47 -17.61 10.85
C GLU A 124 -17.84 -17.75 12.33
N GLY A 125 -17.48 -16.78 13.17
CA GLY A 125 -17.85 -16.69 14.58
C GLY A 125 -19.19 -16.02 14.85
N GLY A 126 -19.89 -15.55 13.79
CA GLY A 126 -21.16 -14.82 13.90
C GLY A 126 -21.00 -13.35 14.28
N ASN A 127 -19.77 -12.82 14.34
CA ASN A 127 -19.53 -11.42 14.65
C ASN A 127 -19.75 -10.56 13.42
N GLU A 128 -20.31 -9.37 13.62
CA GLU A 128 -20.46 -8.36 12.58
C GLU A 128 -19.11 -7.73 12.24
N VAL A 129 -18.74 -7.77 10.97
CA VAL A 129 -17.48 -7.21 10.46
C VAL A 129 -17.77 -6.23 9.34
N ASN A 130 -17.18 -5.04 9.45
CA ASN A 130 -17.23 -4.02 8.41
C ASN A 130 -15.94 -4.06 7.57
N TRP A 131 -16.08 -4.29 6.25
CA TRP A 131 -14.97 -4.26 5.32
C TRP A 131 -15.16 -3.17 4.28
N LYS A 132 -14.15 -2.31 4.13
CA LYS A 132 -14.16 -1.17 3.21
C LYS A 132 -13.33 -1.48 1.97
N ALA A 133 -13.91 -1.23 0.79
CA ALA A 133 -13.23 -1.25 -0.49
C ALA A 133 -13.20 0.14 -1.13
N GLY A 134 -12.05 0.55 -1.64
CA GLY A 134 -11.86 1.87 -2.26
C GLY A 134 -11.12 1.83 -3.59
N ASN A 135 -11.40 2.81 -4.46
CA ASN A 135 -10.75 2.98 -5.76
C ASN A 135 -9.24 3.21 -5.66
N LYS A 136 -8.76 3.66 -4.47
CA LYS A 136 -7.31 3.76 -4.19
C LYS A 136 -6.68 2.39 -3.97
N ASP A 137 -7.47 1.39 -3.57
CA ASP A 137 -6.99 0.04 -3.27
C ASP A 137 -7.14 -0.91 -4.46
N TYR A 138 -8.23 -0.80 -5.22
CA TYR A 138 -8.56 -1.67 -6.34
C TYR A 138 -9.03 -0.90 -7.57
N ASP A 139 -8.57 -1.30 -8.74
CA ASP A 139 -9.13 -0.84 -10.02
C ASP A 139 -10.41 -1.63 -10.31
N ASN A 140 -11.29 -1.10 -11.19
CA ASN A 140 -12.54 -1.75 -11.60
C ASN A 140 -13.54 -2.04 -10.45
N LEU A 141 -13.50 -1.25 -9.39
CA LEU A 141 -14.30 -1.50 -8.19
C LEU A 141 -15.81 -1.29 -8.42
N ALA A 142 -16.20 -0.46 -9.40
CA ALA A 142 -17.59 -0.24 -9.77
C ALA A 142 -18.24 -1.55 -10.25
N ALA A 143 -17.58 -2.30 -11.12
CA ALA A 143 -18.10 -3.57 -11.62
C ALA A 143 -18.26 -4.63 -10.50
N ILE A 144 -17.37 -4.62 -9.52
CA ILE A 144 -17.52 -5.46 -8.31
C ILE A 144 -18.78 -5.06 -7.53
N LEU A 145 -18.97 -3.76 -7.29
CA LEU A 145 -20.13 -3.25 -6.56
C LEU A 145 -21.43 -3.60 -7.27
N ASP A 146 -21.50 -3.41 -8.60
CA ASP A 146 -22.66 -3.73 -9.40
C ASP A 146 -23.02 -5.22 -9.32
N GLN A 147 -22.02 -6.11 -9.41
CA GLN A 147 -22.24 -7.54 -9.26
C GLN A 147 -22.72 -7.90 -7.85
N LEU A 148 -22.13 -7.33 -6.81
CA LEU A 148 -22.56 -7.57 -5.42
C LEU A 148 -24.01 -7.15 -5.21
N VAL A 149 -24.38 -5.96 -5.68
CA VAL A 149 -25.77 -5.46 -5.57
C VAL A 149 -26.72 -6.40 -6.34
N ALA A 150 -26.37 -6.83 -7.55
CA ALA A 150 -27.20 -7.71 -8.35
C ALA A 150 -27.40 -9.12 -7.74
N LYS A 151 -26.44 -9.58 -6.92
CA LYS A 151 -26.49 -10.93 -6.31
C LYS A 151 -27.15 -10.95 -4.94
N ILE A 152 -27.21 -9.81 -4.25
CA ILE A 152 -27.71 -9.70 -2.87
C ILE A 152 -29.12 -9.05 -2.83
N SER A 153 -29.55 -8.44 -3.95
CA SER A 153 -30.87 -7.79 -4.08
C SER A 153 -32.04 -8.78 -4.21
#